data_f08a33ed746b988e9d7f173497c3e040
#
_entry.id   f08a33ed746b988e9d7f173497c3e040
#
_cell.length_a   1.000
_cell.length_b   1.000
_cell.length_c   1.000
_cell.angle_alpha   90.00
_cell.angle_beta   90.00
_cell.angle_gamma   90.00
#
_symmetry.space_group_name_H-M   'P 1'
#
loop_
_entity.id
_entity.type
_entity.pdbx_description
1 polymer ?
#
loop_
_entity_poly.entity_id
_entity_poly.type
_entity_poly.pdbx_seq_one_letter_code
_entity_poly.pdbx_strand_id
1 'polypeptide(L)'
;MFQRSTHTIAAIDPELWSAIQAENARQEAHIELIASENYASPAVMAAQGSQLTNKYAEGYPGKRYYGGCEHVDVAEALAIERLKRLFGYPTVEIAANVQPHSGAQANAAVFLALLSPGDTIMGLSLAEGGHLTHGMPLNISGKWFKAVSYGLNEQEEIDYDAMEAAAHTHRPKLLIAGASAYSLRFDWARFARVAKDVGAYFMVDMAHYAGLIAAGVYPSPVPHADVVTSTTHKTLRGPRGGCILSTAQHAAAIAQAVVPGWQGGPLE
;
A
#
# COMPACT_ATOMS: atom_id res chain seq x y z
N MET A 1 30.34 -7.91 -19.34
CA MET A 1 29.20 -8.67 -18.75
C MET A 1 29.72 -9.30 -17.46
N PHE A 2 29.04 -9.07 -16.33
CA PHE A 2 29.48 -9.61 -15.04
C PHE A 2 29.38 -11.13 -15.00
N GLN A 3 30.45 -11.78 -14.56
CA GLN A 3 30.45 -13.24 -14.32
C GLN A 3 29.77 -13.52 -12.97
N ARG A 4 28.48 -13.77 -12.98
CA ARG A 4 27.67 -13.96 -11.75
C ARG A 4 28.20 -15.06 -10.84
N SER A 5 28.83 -16.08 -11.38
CA SER A 5 29.39 -17.21 -10.60
C SER A 5 30.59 -16.82 -9.72
N THR A 6 31.31 -15.76 -10.07
CA THR A 6 32.50 -15.30 -9.35
C THR A 6 32.29 -14.03 -8.52
N HIS A 7 31.19 -13.30 -8.78
CA HIS A 7 30.84 -12.08 -8.06
C HIS A 7 29.65 -12.33 -7.13
N THR A 8 29.80 -13.30 -6.24
CA THR A 8 28.80 -13.59 -5.20
C THR A 8 29.00 -12.67 -4.00
N ILE A 9 27.97 -12.45 -3.19
CA ILE A 9 28.07 -11.68 -1.93
C ILE A 9 29.15 -12.29 -1.04
N ALA A 10 29.19 -13.61 -0.92
CA ALA A 10 30.19 -14.32 -0.12
C ALA A 10 31.64 -14.04 -0.54
N ALA A 11 31.87 -13.80 -1.84
CA ALA A 11 33.20 -13.54 -2.36
C ALA A 11 33.61 -12.04 -2.28
N ILE A 12 32.64 -11.15 -2.37
CA ILE A 12 32.88 -9.70 -2.44
C ILE A 12 32.76 -9.04 -1.06
N ASP A 13 31.78 -9.48 -0.26
CA ASP A 13 31.47 -8.92 1.07
C ASP A 13 31.12 -10.06 2.04
N PRO A 14 32.13 -10.72 2.62
CA PRO A 14 31.93 -11.84 3.53
C PRO A 14 31.26 -11.41 4.86
N GLU A 15 31.40 -10.16 5.29
CA GLU A 15 30.74 -9.66 6.49
C GLU A 15 29.23 -9.56 6.27
N LEU A 16 28.80 -8.96 5.16
CA LEU A 16 27.38 -8.93 4.77
C LEU A 16 26.82 -10.34 4.55
N TRP A 17 27.60 -11.22 3.90
CA TRP A 17 27.20 -12.60 3.69
C TRP A 17 26.95 -13.33 5.02
N SER A 18 27.84 -13.12 6.00
CA SER A 18 27.65 -13.70 7.34
C SER A 18 26.35 -13.22 8.02
N ALA A 19 26.04 -11.92 7.89
CA ALA A 19 24.79 -11.36 8.42
C ALA A 19 23.55 -11.97 7.73
N ILE A 20 23.59 -12.15 6.40
CA ILE A 20 22.51 -12.79 5.65
C ILE A 20 22.32 -14.24 6.09
N GLN A 21 23.41 -15.00 6.30
CA GLN A 21 23.32 -16.37 6.77
C GLN A 21 22.79 -16.47 8.21
N ALA A 22 23.17 -15.54 9.07
CA ALA A 22 22.65 -15.46 10.44
C ALA A 22 21.13 -15.17 10.42
N GLU A 23 20.66 -14.27 9.56
CA GLU A 23 19.24 -13.97 9.40
C GLU A 23 18.46 -15.17 8.82
N ASN A 24 19.02 -15.88 7.83
CA ASN A 24 18.42 -17.12 7.35
C ASN A 24 18.24 -18.13 8.47
N ALA A 25 19.28 -18.34 9.29
CA ALA A 25 19.21 -19.25 10.43
C ALA A 25 18.17 -18.78 11.49
N ARG A 26 18.07 -17.47 11.72
CA ARG A 26 17.06 -16.90 12.63
C ARG A 26 15.65 -17.20 12.11
N GLN A 27 15.38 -16.94 10.84
CA GLN A 27 14.05 -17.16 10.24
C GLN A 27 13.65 -18.64 10.28
N GLU A 28 14.59 -19.57 10.11
CA GLU A 28 14.31 -21.00 10.21
C GLU A 28 14.07 -21.46 11.67
N ALA A 29 14.74 -20.84 12.64
CA ALA A 29 14.73 -21.29 14.02
C ALA A 29 13.63 -20.64 14.90
N HIS A 30 13.00 -19.55 14.44
CA HIS A 30 12.06 -18.78 15.23
C HIS A 30 10.67 -18.77 14.62
N ILE A 31 9.65 -18.71 15.51
CA ILE A 31 8.26 -18.48 15.09
C ILE A 31 8.08 -16.96 14.95
N GLU A 32 7.66 -16.53 13.75
CA GLU A 32 7.37 -15.14 13.49
C GLU A 32 5.94 -14.78 13.90
N LEU A 33 5.80 -13.84 14.83
CA LEU A 33 4.49 -13.38 15.33
C LEU A 33 4.21 -11.90 14.98
N ILE A 34 5.09 -11.24 14.21
CA ILE A 34 4.86 -9.88 13.74
C ILE A 34 3.91 -9.94 12.54
N ALA A 35 2.69 -9.41 12.71
CA ALA A 35 1.61 -9.49 11.72
C ALA A 35 1.95 -8.89 10.34
N SER A 36 2.93 -8.00 10.27
CA SER A 36 3.40 -7.38 9.03
C SER A 36 4.52 -8.15 8.32
N GLU A 37 4.97 -9.28 8.85
CA GLU A 37 6.03 -10.09 8.25
C GLU A 37 5.48 -11.32 7.52
N ASN A 38 6.21 -11.75 6.50
CA ASN A 38 5.95 -12.94 5.71
C ASN A 38 7.24 -13.37 5.00
N TYR A 39 7.25 -14.56 4.44
CA TYR A 39 8.40 -15.13 3.75
C TYR A 39 8.19 -15.11 2.24
N ALA A 40 8.92 -14.24 1.54
CA ALA A 40 8.91 -14.17 0.08
C ALA A 40 9.53 -15.45 -0.51
N SER A 41 9.00 -15.90 -1.65
CA SER A 41 9.56 -17.05 -2.33
C SER A 41 10.94 -16.74 -2.94
N PRO A 42 11.80 -17.77 -3.15
CA PRO A 42 13.07 -17.58 -3.86
C PRO A 42 12.89 -16.91 -5.24
N ALA A 43 11.80 -17.19 -5.95
CA ALA A 43 11.51 -16.56 -7.25
C ALA A 43 11.24 -15.05 -7.12
N VAL A 44 10.52 -14.62 -6.08
CA VAL A 44 10.30 -13.19 -5.78
C VAL A 44 11.63 -12.50 -5.48
N MET A 45 12.46 -13.09 -4.63
CA MET A 45 13.77 -12.54 -4.29
C MET A 45 14.70 -12.47 -5.50
N ALA A 46 14.69 -13.49 -6.36
CA ALA A 46 15.48 -13.53 -7.58
C ALA A 46 15.03 -12.48 -8.61
N ALA A 47 13.74 -12.23 -8.73
CA ALA A 47 13.20 -11.18 -9.60
C ALA A 47 13.62 -9.79 -9.10
N GLN A 48 13.52 -9.53 -7.79
CA GLN A 48 13.90 -8.27 -7.17
C GLN A 48 15.41 -7.97 -7.32
N GLY A 49 16.27 -8.99 -7.28
CA GLY A 49 17.71 -8.88 -7.48
C GLY A 49 18.15 -9.10 -8.95
N SER A 50 17.25 -8.97 -9.91
CA SER A 50 17.55 -9.16 -11.33
C SER A 50 18.19 -7.93 -12.00
N GLN A 51 18.49 -8.05 -13.30
CA GLN A 51 19.04 -6.94 -14.09
C GLN A 51 18.07 -5.78 -14.26
N LEU A 52 16.79 -5.95 -14.01
CA LEU A 52 15.80 -4.88 -14.05
C LEU A 52 16.20 -3.74 -13.10
N THR A 53 16.85 -4.06 -11.98
CA THR A 53 17.34 -3.08 -11.00
C THR A 53 18.34 -2.06 -11.59
N ASN A 54 18.95 -2.34 -12.74
CA ASN A 54 19.87 -1.41 -13.41
C ASN A 54 19.14 -0.34 -14.24
N LYS A 55 17.83 -0.51 -14.48
CA LYS A 55 17.10 0.36 -15.39
C LYS A 55 16.41 1.50 -14.66
N TYR A 56 16.70 2.72 -15.12
CA TYR A 56 15.99 3.92 -14.68
C TYR A 56 14.79 4.18 -15.59
N ALA A 57 13.57 4.06 -15.06
CA ALA A 57 12.33 4.03 -15.83
C ALA A 57 11.28 5.05 -15.33
N GLU A 58 11.67 6.34 -15.23
CA GLU A 58 10.73 7.42 -14.92
C GLU A 58 9.63 7.52 -15.99
N GLY A 59 8.42 7.80 -15.53
CA GLY A 59 7.22 7.80 -16.35
C GLY A 59 6.44 6.50 -16.20
N TYR A 60 5.68 6.13 -17.21
CA TYR A 60 4.80 4.96 -17.21
C TYR A 60 5.00 4.12 -18.48
N PRO A 61 4.58 2.86 -18.53
CA PRO A 61 4.70 2.01 -19.72
C PRO A 61 4.23 2.72 -21.00
N GLY A 62 5.09 2.74 -22.01
CA GLY A 62 4.85 3.45 -23.27
C GLY A 62 4.97 4.97 -23.22
N LYS A 63 5.22 5.56 -22.05
CA LYS A 63 5.37 7.01 -21.84
C LYS A 63 6.53 7.30 -20.88
N ARG A 64 7.71 6.76 -21.16
CA ARG A 64 8.91 6.95 -20.37
C ARG A 64 9.66 8.20 -20.78
N TYR A 65 10.40 8.79 -19.85
CA TYR A 65 11.31 9.90 -20.13
C TYR A 65 12.63 9.44 -20.78
N TYR A 66 12.98 8.16 -20.66
CA TYR A 66 14.23 7.58 -21.16
C TYR A 66 13.96 6.41 -22.09
N GLY A 67 14.90 6.18 -23.03
CA GLY A 67 14.88 5.02 -23.91
C GLY A 67 15.29 3.71 -23.21
N GLY A 68 15.11 2.59 -23.90
CA GLY A 68 15.52 1.26 -23.43
C GLY A 68 14.58 0.67 -22.35
N CYS A 69 13.31 1.09 -22.31
CA CYS A 69 12.33 0.66 -21.33
C CYS A 69 11.40 -0.46 -21.82
N GLU A 70 11.62 -0.97 -23.02
CA GLU A 70 10.75 -1.97 -23.66
C GLU A 70 10.52 -3.23 -22.84
N HIS A 71 11.50 -3.65 -22.02
CA HIS A 71 11.40 -4.84 -21.20
C HIS A 71 10.85 -4.55 -19.80
N VAL A 72 11.23 -3.43 -19.17
CA VAL A 72 10.64 -3.02 -17.89
C VAL A 72 9.17 -2.63 -18.06
N ASP A 73 8.79 -2.08 -19.22
CA ASP A 73 7.39 -1.82 -19.55
C ASP A 73 6.54 -3.09 -19.53
N VAL A 74 7.10 -4.21 -20.03
CA VAL A 74 6.42 -5.52 -19.95
C VAL A 74 6.25 -5.95 -18.49
N ALA A 75 7.30 -5.81 -17.67
CA ALA A 75 7.24 -6.19 -16.26
C ALA A 75 6.18 -5.37 -15.50
N GLU A 76 6.19 -4.03 -15.66
CA GLU A 76 5.23 -3.15 -15.01
C GLU A 76 3.79 -3.39 -15.52
N ALA A 77 3.60 -3.54 -16.83
CA ALA A 77 2.28 -3.84 -17.40
C ALA A 77 1.71 -5.17 -16.89
N LEU A 78 2.55 -6.21 -16.75
CA LEU A 78 2.15 -7.47 -16.15
C LEU A 78 1.78 -7.32 -14.67
N ALA A 79 2.51 -6.51 -13.91
CA ALA A 79 2.19 -6.24 -12.51
C ALA A 79 0.85 -5.53 -12.36
N ILE A 80 0.58 -4.50 -13.19
CA ILE A 80 -0.70 -3.78 -13.24
C ILE A 80 -1.84 -4.74 -13.58
N GLU A 81 -1.70 -5.53 -14.65
CA GLU A 81 -2.74 -6.47 -15.08
C GLU A 81 -3.05 -7.50 -14.00
N ARG A 82 -2.01 -8.09 -13.40
CA ARG A 82 -2.16 -9.10 -12.35
C ARG A 82 -2.77 -8.54 -11.08
N LEU A 83 -2.41 -7.31 -10.70
CA LEU A 83 -3.01 -6.62 -9.56
C LEU A 83 -4.50 -6.37 -9.81
N LYS A 84 -4.86 -5.88 -11.00
CA LYS A 84 -6.27 -5.69 -11.41
C LYS A 84 -7.05 -7.01 -11.42
N ARG A 85 -6.44 -8.09 -11.88
CA ARG A 85 -7.06 -9.42 -11.88
C ARG A 85 -7.25 -9.97 -10.46
N LEU A 86 -6.27 -9.75 -9.58
CA LEU A 86 -6.27 -10.25 -8.21
C LEU A 86 -7.38 -9.61 -7.35
N PHE A 87 -7.59 -8.30 -7.52
CA PHE A 87 -8.53 -7.52 -6.72
C PHE A 87 -9.73 -7.01 -7.52
N GLY A 88 -9.80 -7.32 -8.81
CA GLY A 88 -10.90 -6.88 -9.67
C GLY A 88 -12.26 -7.33 -9.15
N TYR A 89 -13.25 -6.51 -9.43
CA TYR A 89 -14.64 -6.79 -9.08
C TYR A 89 -15.53 -6.63 -10.32
N PRO A 90 -16.45 -7.55 -10.57
CA PRO A 90 -17.18 -7.60 -11.87
C PRO A 90 -17.93 -6.32 -12.23
N THR A 91 -18.33 -5.53 -11.23
CA THR A 91 -19.14 -4.32 -11.41
C THR A 91 -18.35 -3.03 -11.28
N VAL A 92 -17.03 -3.08 -11.06
CA VAL A 92 -16.18 -1.90 -10.85
C VAL A 92 -14.98 -1.94 -11.77
N GLU A 93 -14.88 -0.93 -12.63
CA GLU A 93 -13.65 -0.70 -13.39
C GLU A 93 -12.62 -0.05 -12.48
N ILE A 94 -11.48 -0.73 -12.30
CA ILE A 94 -10.37 -0.24 -11.48
C ILE A 94 -9.15 0.09 -12.31
N ALA A 95 -8.49 1.19 -11.93
CA ALA A 95 -7.12 1.49 -12.31
C ALA A 95 -6.16 0.97 -11.24
N ALA A 96 -4.93 0.65 -11.63
CA ALA A 96 -3.89 0.19 -10.72
C ALA A 96 -2.58 0.93 -10.98
N ASN A 97 -1.87 1.29 -9.90
CA ASN A 97 -0.52 1.84 -9.91
C ASN A 97 0.37 0.98 -9.01
N VAL A 98 1.48 0.49 -9.54
CA VAL A 98 2.39 -0.43 -8.86
C VAL A 98 3.74 0.19 -8.52
N GLN A 99 3.91 1.48 -8.79
CA GLN A 99 5.18 2.19 -8.64
C GLN A 99 5.50 2.70 -7.21
N PRO A 100 4.57 2.86 -6.25
CA PRO A 100 4.95 3.28 -4.90
C PRO A 100 5.98 2.34 -4.27
N HIS A 101 7.05 2.93 -3.70
CA HIS A 101 8.14 2.16 -3.08
C HIS A 101 7.73 1.47 -1.77
N SER A 102 6.63 1.92 -1.17
CA SER A 102 6.08 1.36 0.08
C SER A 102 4.59 1.68 0.22
N GLY A 103 3.91 1.01 1.16
CA GLY A 103 2.53 1.36 1.51
C GLY A 103 2.40 2.78 2.07
N ALA A 104 3.35 3.25 2.86
CA ALA A 104 3.36 4.62 3.36
C ALA A 104 3.45 5.64 2.21
N GLN A 105 4.24 5.33 1.18
CA GLN A 105 4.37 6.17 0.00
C GLN A 105 3.14 6.11 -0.89
N ALA A 106 2.48 4.95 -0.99
CA ALA A 106 1.18 4.82 -1.65
C ALA A 106 0.13 5.72 -0.97
N ASN A 107 0.05 5.69 0.37
CA ASN A 107 -0.85 6.56 1.14
C ASN A 107 -0.52 8.04 0.92
N ALA A 108 0.74 8.43 0.97
CA ALA A 108 1.18 9.80 0.74
C ALA A 108 0.86 10.29 -0.69
N ALA A 109 0.98 9.43 -1.70
CA ALA A 109 0.58 9.76 -3.06
C ALA A 109 -0.93 9.98 -3.19
N VAL A 110 -1.75 9.18 -2.50
CA VAL A 110 -3.22 9.41 -2.44
C VAL A 110 -3.53 10.74 -1.77
N PHE A 111 -2.86 11.07 -0.68
CA PHE A 111 -3.04 12.37 -0.02
C PHE A 111 -2.68 13.52 -0.94
N LEU A 112 -1.55 13.44 -1.64
CA LEU A 112 -1.12 14.46 -2.60
C LEU A 112 -2.10 14.61 -3.78
N ALA A 113 -2.72 13.50 -4.23
CA ALA A 113 -3.67 13.49 -5.33
C ALA A 113 -5.02 14.12 -4.97
N LEU A 114 -5.51 13.92 -3.74
CA LEU A 114 -6.90 14.19 -3.36
C LEU A 114 -7.07 15.32 -2.35
N LEU A 115 -6.00 15.74 -1.67
CA LEU A 115 -6.05 16.66 -0.55
C LEU A 115 -5.12 17.86 -0.74
N SER A 116 -5.40 18.90 0.03
CA SER A 116 -4.51 20.03 0.24
C SER A 116 -4.01 20.08 1.69
N PRO A 117 -2.78 20.58 1.95
CA PRO A 117 -2.31 20.78 3.32
C PRO A 117 -3.32 21.56 4.16
N GLY A 118 -3.62 21.06 5.36
CA GLY A 118 -4.61 21.65 6.27
C GLY A 118 -6.01 21.05 6.14
N ASP A 119 -6.29 20.23 5.13
CA ASP A 119 -7.55 19.48 5.06
C ASP A 119 -7.70 18.54 6.27
N THR A 120 -8.93 18.22 6.63
CA THR A 120 -9.22 17.26 7.70
C THR A 120 -9.22 15.84 7.15
N ILE A 121 -8.49 14.96 7.79
CA ILE A 121 -8.52 13.50 7.55
C ILE A 121 -9.02 12.78 8.80
N MET A 122 -9.63 11.62 8.61
CA MET A 122 -10.14 10.83 9.71
C MET A 122 -9.75 9.35 9.54
N GLY A 123 -9.12 8.77 10.56
CA GLY A 123 -8.64 7.38 10.53
C GLY A 123 -8.74 6.71 11.88
N LEU A 124 -8.51 5.39 11.94
CA LEU A 124 -8.46 4.67 13.21
C LEU A 124 -7.29 5.15 14.06
N SER A 125 -7.54 5.37 15.34
CA SER A 125 -6.52 5.74 16.33
C SER A 125 -5.34 4.75 16.31
N LEU A 126 -4.11 5.27 16.34
CA LEU A 126 -2.91 4.43 16.42
C LEU A 126 -2.91 3.53 17.66
N ALA A 127 -3.40 4.06 18.79
CA ALA A 127 -3.48 3.31 20.06
C ALA A 127 -4.46 2.14 19.99
N GLU A 128 -5.39 2.17 19.05
CA GLU A 128 -6.45 1.16 18.86
C GLU A 128 -6.27 0.34 17.58
N GLY A 129 -5.05 0.32 17.05
CA GLY A 129 -4.67 -0.55 15.95
C GLY A 129 -4.56 0.13 14.58
N GLY A 130 -4.69 1.46 14.50
CA GLY A 130 -4.45 2.21 13.27
C GLY A 130 -3.01 2.14 12.78
N HIS A 131 -2.74 2.76 11.63
CA HIS A 131 -1.40 2.85 11.06
C HIS A 131 -0.82 4.26 11.24
N LEU A 132 0.52 4.37 11.27
CA LEU A 132 1.23 5.66 11.39
C LEU A 132 0.75 6.70 10.35
N THR A 133 0.49 6.25 9.12
CA THR A 133 0.07 7.12 8.02
C THR A 133 -1.42 7.50 8.06
N HIS A 134 -2.16 7.10 9.09
CA HIS A 134 -3.56 7.45 9.26
C HIS A 134 -3.79 8.66 10.19
N GLY A 135 -2.78 9.55 10.34
CA GLY A 135 -2.90 10.78 11.12
C GLY A 135 -2.02 10.85 12.36
N MET A 136 -1.06 9.95 12.55
CA MET A 136 -0.15 10.01 13.70
C MET A 136 0.66 11.32 13.68
N PRO A 137 0.76 12.07 14.80
CA PRO A 137 1.29 13.44 14.82
C PRO A 137 2.71 13.63 14.29
N LEU A 138 3.58 12.63 14.42
CA LEU A 138 4.95 12.68 13.91
C LEU A 138 5.07 12.27 12.44
N ASN A 139 4.02 11.63 11.89
CA ASN A 139 3.96 11.26 10.49
C ASN A 139 3.54 12.46 9.64
N ILE A 140 3.88 12.44 8.34
CA ILE A 140 3.47 13.46 7.40
C ILE A 140 1.94 13.66 7.38
N SER A 141 1.17 12.59 7.56
CA SER A 141 -0.29 12.66 7.65
C SER A 141 -0.80 13.47 8.82
N GLY A 142 -0.13 13.42 9.97
CA GLY A 142 -0.48 14.25 11.13
C GLY A 142 0.15 15.64 11.12
N LYS A 143 1.22 15.85 10.31
CA LYS A 143 1.87 17.16 10.17
C LYS A 143 1.23 18.06 9.14
N TRP A 144 0.73 17.49 8.04
CA TRP A 144 0.16 18.26 6.94
C TRP A 144 -1.34 18.43 7.02
N PHE A 145 -2.03 17.52 7.74
CA PHE A 145 -3.49 17.48 7.81
C PHE A 145 -3.99 17.64 9.25
N LYS A 146 -5.23 18.06 9.38
CA LYS A 146 -5.95 18.01 10.65
C LYS A 146 -6.46 16.59 10.86
N ALA A 147 -5.72 15.81 11.63
CA ALA A 147 -6.08 14.43 11.88
C ALA A 147 -7.11 14.32 13.00
N VAL A 148 -8.22 13.63 12.72
CA VAL A 148 -9.25 13.22 13.67
C VAL A 148 -9.23 11.70 13.73
N SER A 149 -9.39 11.13 14.94
CA SER A 149 -9.43 9.68 15.10
C SER A 149 -10.83 9.19 15.42
N TYR A 150 -11.22 8.05 14.88
CA TYR A 150 -12.24 7.19 15.45
C TYR A 150 -11.58 6.04 16.22
N GLY A 151 -12.34 5.35 17.05
CA GLY A 151 -11.82 4.34 17.95
C GLY A 151 -12.67 3.08 18.04
N LEU A 152 -12.42 2.31 19.09
CA LEU A 152 -13.14 1.08 19.41
C LEU A 152 -14.13 1.34 20.55
N ASN A 153 -15.16 0.51 20.63
CA ASN A 153 -16.09 0.46 21.76
C ASN A 153 -15.54 -0.42 22.90
N GLU A 154 -16.31 -0.58 23.97
CA GLU A 154 -15.94 -1.41 25.14
C GLU A 154 -15.77 -2.91 24.80
N GLN A 155 -16.29 -3.37 23.67
CA GLN A 155 -16.13 -4.74 23.16
C GLN A 155 -14.93 -4.90 22.23
N GLU A 156 -14.08 -3.87 22.13
CA GLU A 156 -12.93 -3.81 21.22
C GLU A 156 -13.31 -3.91 19.73
N GLU A 157 -14.53 -3.55 19.38
CA GLU A 157 -15.01 -3.42 18.01
C GLU A 157 -14.97 -1.95 17.58
N ILE A 158 -14.86 -1.68 16.26
CA ILE A 158 -14.96 -0.31 15.75
C ILE A 158 -16.29 0.30 16.20
N ASP A 159 -16.19 1.43 16.91
CA ASP A 159 -17.38 2.21 17.30
C ASP A 159 -17.90 2.97 16.08
N TYR A 160 -18.72 2.30 15.29
CA TYR A 160 -19.27 2.86 14.06
C TYR A 160 -20.18 4.08 14.31
N ASP A 161 -20.89 4.12 15.45
CA ASP A 161 -21.80 5.22 15.75
C ASP A 161 -21.00 6.46 16.15
N ALA A 162 -19.98 6.30 16.98
CA ALA A 162 -19.04 7.37 17.32
C ALA A 162 -18.27 7.86 16.08
N MET A 163 -17.83 6.95 15.20
CA MET A 163 -17.17 7.28 13.95
C MET A 163 -18.07 8.13 13.05
N GLU A 164 -19.32 7.74 12.87
CA GLU A 164 -20.32 8.47 12.07
C GLU A 164 -20.58 9.87 12.65
N ALA A 165 -20.81 9.96 13.97
CA ALA A 165 -21.00 11.25 14.67
C ALA A 165 -19.77 12.17 14.52
N ALA A 166 -18.57 11.65 14.66
CA ALA A 166 -17.33 12.38 14.47
C ALA A 166 -17.16 12.85 13.01
N ALA A 167 -17.49 12.00 12.04
CA ALA A 167 -17.44 12.37 10.62
C ALA A 167 -18.40 13.53 10.30
N HIS A 168 -19.62 13.50 10.82
CA HIS A 168 -20.58 14.60 10.66
C HIS A 168 -20.11 15.89 11.35
N THR A 169 -19.46 15.77 12.51
CA THR A 169 -18.94 16.94 13.27
C THR A 169 -17.75 17.58 12.58
N HIS A 170 -16.77 16.78 12.16
CA HIS A 170 -15.49 17.25 11.67
C HIS A 170 -15.43 17.39 10.15
N ARG A 171 -16.37 16.82 9.42
CA ARG A 171 -16.47 16.89 7.95
C ARG A 171 -15.13 16.64 7.26
N PRO A 172 -14.50 15.46 7.50
CA PRO A 172 -13.22 15.16 6.89
C PRO A 172 -13.32 15.19 5.37
N LYS A 173 -12.22 15.56 4.72
CA LYS A 173 -12.06 15.47 3.27
C LYS A 173 -11.76 14.03 2.83
N LEU A 174 -11.13 13.25 3.73
CA LEU A 174 -10.78 11.85 3.51
C LEU A 174 -11.13 11.05 4.77
N LEU A 175 -11.92 10.01 4.59
CA LEU A 175 -12.17 8.96 5.59
C LEU A 175 -11.31 7.74 5.25
N ILE A 176 -10.47 7.32 6.20
CA ILE A 176 -9.52 6.21 6.03
C ILE A 176 -9.99 5.05 6.88
N ALA A 177 -10.16 3.89 6.27
CA ALA A 177 -10.37 2.63 6.97
C ALA A 177 -9.21 1.67 6.70
N GLY A 178 -8.97 0.77 7.65
CA GLY A 178 -7.85 -0.16 7.65
C GLY A 178 -7.08 -0.08 8.96
N ALA A 179 -6.37 -1.13 9.29
CA ALA A 179 -5.65 -1.22 10.55
C ALA A 179 -4.42 -2.10 10.43
N SER A 180 -3.45 -1.86 11.33
CA SER A 180 -2.27 -2.70 11.51
C SER A 180 -2.51 -3.81 12.54
N ALA A 181 -3.42 -3.59 13.49
CA ALA A 181 -3.65 -4.48 14.63
C ALA A 181 -5.15 -4.52 15.01
N TYR A 182 -5.98 -4.97 14.07
CA TYR A 182 -7.42 -5.17 14.29
C TYR A 182 -7.84 -6.46 13.59
N SER A 183 -8.34 -7.45 14.33
CA SER A 183 -8.58 -8.80 13.83
C SER A 183 -9.99 -9.03 13.28
N LEU A 184 -10.93 -8.12 13.56
CA LEU A 184 -12.31 -8.26 13.13
C LEU A 184 -12.53 -7.72 11.71
N ARG A 185 -13.70 -7.97 11.16
CA ARG A 185 -14.07 -7.48 9.83
C ARG A 185 -14.51 -6.02 9.87
N PHE A 186 -14.07 -5.26 8.88
CA PHE A 186 -14.61 -3.93 8.62
C PHE A 186 -15.92 -3.99 7.84
N ASP A 187 -16.87 -3.16 8.21
CA ASP A 187 -18.06 -2.89 7.40
C ASP A 187 -17.75 -1.77 6.39
N TRP A 188 -17.18 -2.17 5.25
CA TRP A 188 -16.82 -1.22 4.19
C TRP A 188 -18.01 -0.43 3.67
N ALA A 189 -19.20 -1.04 3.63
CA ALA A 189 -20.41 -0.38 3.14
C ALA A 189 -20.83 0.75 4.07
N ARG A 190 -20.70 0.56 5.40
CA ARG A 190 -21.01 1.60 6.38
C ARG A 190 -20.04 2.77 6.27
N PHE A 191 -18.74 2.51 6.15
CA PHE A 191 -17.73 3.56 5.90
C PHE A 191 -18.03 4.33 4.62
N ALA A 192 -18.32 3.64 3.51
CA ALA A 192 -18.63 4.28 2.22
C ALA A 192 -19.88 5.18 2.31
N ARG A 193 -20.93 4.73 3.01
CA ARG A 193 -22.12 5.55 3.25
C ARG A 193 -21.78 6.81 4.02
N VAL A 194 -21.06 6.68 5.14
CA VAL A 194 -20.65 7.84 5.96
C VAL A 194 -19.80 8.82 5.17
N ALA A 195 -18.81 8.32 4.43
CA ALA A 195 -17.98 9.17 3.58
C ALA A 195 -18.83 9.96 2.57
N LYS A 196 -19.77 9.30 1.90
CA LYS A 196 -20.68 9.94 0.96
C LYS A 196 -21.55 11.00 1.64
N ASP A 197 -22.11 10.72 2.82
CA ASP A 197 -23.01 11.61 3.55
C ASP A 197 -22.30 12.90 4.00
N VAL A 198 -21.01 12.83 4.28
CA VAL A 198 -20.20 14.00 4.66
C VAL A 198 -19.44 14.64 3.49
N GLY A 199 -19.48 14.06 2.29
CA GLY A 199 -18.79 14.53 1.10
C GLY A 199 -17.27 14.27 1.13
N ALA A 200 -16.84 13.20 1.82
CA ALA A 200 -15.44 12.78 1.91
C ALA A 200 -15.10 11.75 0.83
N TYR A 201 -13.84 11.70 0.43
CA TYR A 201 -13.29 10.52 -0.23
C TYR A 201 -13.20 9.36 0.76
N PHE A 202 -13.43 8.14 0.27
CA PHE A 202 -13.25 6.93 1.06
C PHE A 202 -12.02 6.15 0.59
N MET A 203 -11.03 6.06 1.46
CA MET A 203 -9.80 5.31 1.24
C MET A 203 -9.73 4.10 2.16
N VAL A 204 -9.32 2.95 1.62
CA VAL A 204 -9.02 1.76 2.41
C VAL A 204 -7.55 1.39 2.26
N ASP A 205 -6.83 1.35 3.38
CA ASP A 205 -5.51 0.73 3.47
C ASP A 205 -5.69 -0.74 3.86
N MET A 206 -5.64 -1.62 2.86
CA MET A 206 -5.85 -3.06 3.05
C MET A 206 -4.56 -3.85 3.30
N ALA A 207 -3.44 -3.18 3.55
CA ALA A 207 -2.12 -3.83 3.57
C ALA A 207 -2.04 -5.08 4.44
N HIS A 208 -2.66 -5.09 5.62
CA HIS A 208 -2.69 -6.25 6.52
C HIS A 208 -3.66 -7.36 6.08
N TYR A 209 -4.68 -7.02 5.29
CA TYR A 209 -5.74 -7.95 4.87
C TYR A 209 -5.64 -8.37 3.41
N ALA A 210 -4.74 -7.78 2.64
CA ALA A 210 -4.69 -7.92 1.19
C ALA A 210 -4.60 -9.38 0.73
N GLY A 211 -3.81 -10.21 1.39
CA GLY A 211 -3.74 -11.64 1.07
C GLY A 211 -5.04 -12.40 1.36
N LEU A 212 -5.73 -12.04 2.44
CA LEU A 212 -7.01 -12.65 2.80
C LEU A 212 -8.13 -12.19 1.85
N ILE A 213 -8.09 -10.93 1.41
CA ILE A 213 -9.01 -10.39 0.41
C ILE A 213 -8.79 -11.08 -0.93
N ALA A 214 -7.54 -11.21 -1.36
CA ALA A 214 -7.17 -11.93 -2.59
C ALA A 214 -7.62 -13.40 -2.59
N ALA A 215 -7.59 -14.04 -1.41
CA ALA A 215 -8.06 -15.41 -1.22
C ALA A 215 -9.61 -15.53 -1.09
N GLY A 216 -10.33 -14.43 -1.07
CA GLY A 216 -11.79 -14.41 -0.93
C GLY A 216 -12.32 -14.75 0.47
N VAL A 217 -11.46 -14.81 1.49
CA VAL A 217 -11.86 -15.12 2.89
C VAL A 217 -12.11 -13.88 3.74
N TYR A 218 -11.76 -12.70 3.22
CA TYR A 218 -12.05 -11.42 3.83
C TYR A 218 -12.77 -10.52 2.79
N PRO A 219 -13.76 -9.71 3.20
CA PRO A 219 -14.54 -8.89 2.25
C PRO A 219 -13.66 -7.88 1.52
N SER A 220 -13.87 -7.73 0.21
CA SER A 220 -13.15 -6.77 -0.60
C SER A 220 -13.64 -5.34 -0.37
N PRO A 221 -12.76 -4.35 -0.16
CA PRO A 221 -13.13 -2.95 -0.11
C PRO A 221 -13.37 -2.33 -1.50
N VAL A 222 -12.91 -2.97 -2.56
CA VAL A 222 -12.90 -2.41 -3.93
C VAL A 222 -14.28 -1.93 -4.41
N PRO A 223 -15.41 -2.61 -4.11
CA PRO A 223 -16.73 -2.12 -4.52
C PRO A 223 -17.20 -0.86 -3.79
N HIS A 224 -16.51 -0.48 -2.72
CA HIS A 224 -16.98 0.55 -1.78
C HIS A 224 -16.08 1.79 -1.75
N ALA A 225 -14.77 1.62 -1.97
CA ALA A 225 -13.78 2.67 -1.79
C ALA A 225 -13.49 3.42 -3.10
N ASP A 226 -13.21 4.72 -2.99
CA ASP A 226 -12.67 5.52 -4.11
C ASP A 226 -11.24 5.09 -4.43
N VAL A 227 -10.46 4.80 -3.37
CA VAL A 227 -9.06 4.39 -3.47
C VAL A 227 -8.76 3.30 -2.45
N VAL A 228 -8.00 2.30 -2.88
CA VAL A 228 -7.49 1.23 -2.02
C VAL A 228 -5.98 1.18 -2.15
N THR A 229 -5.27 1.20 -1.02
CA THR A 229 -3.81 1.06 -0.98
C THR A 229 -3.40 -0.24 -0.32
N SER A 230 -2.22 -0.71 -0.65
CA SER A 230 -1.62 -1.87 -0.01
C SER A 230 -0.10 -1.84 -0.08
N THR A 231 0.52 -2.58 0.82
CA THR A 231 1.88 -3.10 0.62
C THR A 231 1.82 -4.41 -0.15
N THR A 232 2.95 -4.80 -0.74
CA THR A 232 3.06 -6.08 -1.45
C THR A 232 3.69 -7.20 -0.61
N HIS A 233 4.34 -6.86 0.50
CA HIS A 233 5.22 -7.75 1.27
C HIS A 233 4.66 -8.31 2.59
N LYS A 234 3.38 -8.00 2.93
CA LYS A 234 2.70 -8.54 4.13
C LYS A 234 1.95 -9.83 3.78
N THR A 235 0.64 -9.88 3.99
CA THR A 235 -0.16 -11.07 3.66
C THR A 235 -0.16 -11.43 2.16
N LEU A 236 0.15 -10.48 1.26
CA LEU A 236 0.36 -10.76 -0.17
C LEU A 236 1.64 -11.56 -0.47
N ARG A 237 2.59 -11.60 0.46
CA ARG A 237 3.82 -12.41 0.34
C ARG A 237 4.70 -12.06 -0.86
N GLY A 238 4.65 -10.83 -1.32
CA GLY A 238 5.43 -10.30 -2.44
C GLY A 238 6.72 -9.60 -2.03
N PRO A 239 7.35 -8.88 -2.96
CA PRO A 239 8.53 -8.07 -2.68
C PRO A 239 8.16 -6.82 -1.86
N ARG A 240 9.16 -6.13 -1.32
CA ARG A 240 8.98 -4.82 -0.68
C ARG A 240 8.52 -3.80 -1.71
N GLY A 241 7.34 -3.22 -1.48
CA GLY A 241 6.73 -2.23 -2.37
C GLY A 241 5.34 -1.85 -1.89
N GLY A 242 4.68 -0.97 -2.64
CA GLY A 242 3.30 -0.56 -2.44
C GLY A 242 2.52 -0.54 -3.75
N CYS A 243 1.22 -0.52 -3.64
CA CYS A 243 0.33 -0.38 -4.79
C CYS A 243 -0.92 0.42 -4.43
N ILE A 244 -1.55 0.98 -5.47
CA ILE A 244 -2.79 1.74 -5.35
C ILE A 244 -3.78 1.20 -6.39
N LEU A 245 -4.99 0.90 -5.95
CA LEU A 245 -6.15 0.68 -6.79
C LEU A 245 -7.08 1.88 -6.65
N SER A 246 -7.70 2.32 -7.72
CA SER A 246 -8.67 3.42 -7.67
C SER A 246 -9.77 3.24 -8.69
N THR A 247 -10.86 3.97 -8.52
CA THR A 247 -11.81 4.18 -9.60
C THR A 247 -11.14 4.95 -10.76
N ALA A 248 -11.63 4.78 -11.98
CA ALA A 248 -11.03 5.39 -13.17
C ALA A 248 -10.91 6.93 -13.07
N GLN A 249 -11.84 7.59 -12.39
CA GLN A 249 -11.84 9.04 -12.22
C GLN A 249 -10.62 9.59 -11.46
N HIS A 250 -9.99 8.82 -10.58
CA HIS A 250 -8.85 9.23 -9.78
C HIS A 250 -7.51 8.78 -10.38
N ALA A 251 -7.53 7.93 -11.39
CA ALA A 251 -6.33 7.29 -11.94
C ALA A 251 -5.26 8.28 -12.40
N ALA A 252 -5.66 9.33 -13.13
CA ALA A 252 -4.72 10.32 -13.66
C ALA A 252 -4.09 11.16 -12.55
N ALA A 253 -4.87 11.62 -11.58
CA ALA A 253 -4.38 12.40 -10.44
C ALA A 253 -3.42 11.56 -9.57
N ILE A 254 -3.75 10.30 -9.32
CA ILE A 254 -2.89 9.38 -8.57
C ILE A 254 -1.59 9.10 -9.33
N ALA A 255 -1.65 8.84 -10.64
CA ALA A 255 -0.45 8.62 -11.45
C ALA A 255 0.49 9.83 -11.38
N GLN A 256 -0.04 11.03 -11.52
CA GLN A 256 0.73 12.28 -11.41
C GLN A 256 1.29 12.50 -9.99
N ALA A 257 0.53 12.15 -8.97
CA ALA A 257 0.98 12.26 -7.58
C ALA A 257 2.09 11.26 -7.24
N VAL A 258 2.08 10.07 -7.83
CA VAL A 258 3.16 9.10 -7.69
C VAL A 258 4.40 9.59 -8.44
N VAL A 259 4.31 9.81 -9.75
CA VAL A 259 5.41 10.33 -10.59
C VAL A 259 4.88 11.48 -11.45
N PRO A 260 5.46 12.68 -11.36
CA PRO A 260 6.65 13.08 -10.60
C PRO A 260 6.38 13.65 -9.21
N GLY A 261 5.14 13.56 -8.70
CA GLY A 261 4.72 14.30 -7.52
C GLY A 261 5.47 13.90 -6.24
N TRP A 262 5.61 12.60 -5.99
CA TRP A 262 6.18 12.08 -4.76
C TRP A 262 7.50 11.34 -4.95
N GLN A 263 7.70 10.71 -6.07
CA GLN A 263 8.91 9.94 -6.41
C GLN A 263 9.33 10.14 -7.87
N GLY A 264 10.57 9.71 -8.20
CA GLY A 264 11.07 9.57 -9.56
C GLY A 264 10.81 8.16 -10.12
N GLY A 265 11.85 7.48 -10.60
CA GLY A 265 11.73 6.12 -11.13
C GLY A 265 11.26 5.10 -10.09
N PRO A 266 10.47 4.10 -10.50
CA PRO A 266 10.08 3.00 -9.65
C PRO A 266 11.26 2.07 -9.34
N LEU A 267 11.05 1.15 -8.40
CA LEU A 267 11.91 -0.02 -8.19
C LEU A 267 11.51 -1.09 -9.21
N GLU A 268 12.41 -1.40 -10.12
CA GLU A 268 12.19 -2.39 -11.18
C GLU A 268 12.62 -3.82 -10.79
#